data_e3ebf2369168d23a2467b30ceb062ea9
#
_entry.id   e3ebf2369168d23a2467b30ceb062ea9
#
_cell.length_a   1.000
_cell.length_b   1.000
_cell.length_c   1.000
_cell.angle_alpha   90.00
_cell.angle_beta   90.00
_cell.angle_gamma   90.00
#
_symmetry.space_group_name_H-M   'P 1'
#
loop_
_entity.id
_entity.type
_entity.pdbx_description
1 polymer ?
#
loop_
_entity_poly.entity_id
_entity_poly.type
_entity_poly.pdbx_seq_one_letter_code
_entity_poly.pdbx_strand_id
1 'polypeptide(L)'
;MKQTTLCYLERDGQYLMLHRVKKEHDENHDKWIGVGGKFEDRESPEDCVRREVLEETGLTLTKFRYCGLVTFVSDTWETEYMHLFTATGWTGEQTVCDEG
;
A
#
# COMPACT_ATOMS: atom_id res chain seq x y z
N MET A 1 -5.09 2.75 -17.65
CA MET A 1 -4.35 1.79 -16.84
C MET A 1 -4.13 2.36 -15.45
N LYS A 2 -4.28 1.51 -14.44
CA LYS A 2 -4.24 1.93 -13.04
C LYS A 2 -2.81 1.87 -12.52
N GLN A 3 -2.37 2.93 -11.85
CA GLN A 3 -1.08 2.98 -11.15
C GLN A 3 -1.32 2.93 -9.66
N THR A 4 -0.66 2.01 -8.98
CA THR A 4 -0.81 1.84 -7.54
C THR A 4 0.54 1.64 -6.88
N THR A 5 0.56 1.75 -5.54
CA THR A 5 1.71 1.37 -4.73
C THR A 5 1.31 0.31 -3.73
N LEU A 6 2.28 -0.48 -3.33
CA LEU A 6 2.15 -1.41 -2.22
C LEU A 6 3.44 -1.36 -1.41
N CYS A 7 3.33 -1.30 -0.10
CA CYS A 7 4.48 -1.24 0.78
C CYS A 7 4.36 -2.31 1.85
N TYR A 8 5.42 -3.08 2.02
CA TYR A 8 5.57 -4.00 3.14
C TYR A 8 6.47 -3.34 4.18
N LEU A 9 5.88 -2.99 5.32
CA LEU A 9 6.63 -2.45 6.46
C LEU A 9 7.09 -3.64 7.30
N GLU A 10 8.40 -3.80 7.42
CA GLU A 10 9.01 -4.95 8.09
C GLU A 10 9.78 -4.52 9.33
N ARG A 11 9.58 -5.26 10.42
CA ARG A 11 10.36 -5.11 11.65
C ARG A 11 10.43 -6.45 12.34
N ASP A 12 11.66 -6.89 12.67
CA ASP A 12 11.90 -8.15 13.42
C ASP A 12 11.25 -9.37 12.75
N GLY A 13 11.30 -9.42 11.43
CA GLY A 13 10.75 -10.52 10.65
C GLY A 13 9.24 -10.52 10.51
N GLN A 14 8.57 -9.45 10.94
CA GLN A 14 7.12 -9.30 10.85
C GLN A 14 6.78 -8.20 9.86
N TYR A 15 5.62 -8.34 9.20
CA TYR A 15 5.10 -7.35 8.25
C TYR A 15 3.80 -6.76 8.76
N LEU A 16 3.66 -5.45 8.59
CA LEU A 16 2.39 -4.78 8.85
C LEU A 16 1.44 -5.01 7.68
N MET A 17 0.30 -5.60 7.95
CA MET A 17 -0.73 -5.89 6.94
C MET A 17 -2.04 -5.25 7.36
N LEU A 18 -2.85 -4.90 6.37
CA LEU A 18 -4.20 -4.38 6.58
C LEU A 18 -5.23 -5.48 6.29
N HIS A 19 -6.22 -5.58 7.16
CA HIS A 19 -7.34 -6.51 6.95
C HIS A 19 -8.50 -5.75 6.30
N ARG A 20 -8.80 -6.07 5.04
CA ARG A 20 -9.85 -5.38 4.28
C ARG A 20 -11.20 -6.03 4.55
N VAL A 21 -12.07 -5.32 5.26
CA VAL A 21 -13.38 -5.84 5.66
C VAL A 21 -14.56 -4.95 5.27
N LYS A 22 -14.30 -3.71 4.83
CA LYS A 22 -15.37 -2.73 4.62
C LYS A 22 -16.14 -2.85 3.32
N LYS A 23 -15.52 -3.30 2.25
CA LYS A 23 -16.13 -3.36 0.93
C LYS A 23 -16.47 -4.80 0.58
N GLU A 24 -17.75 -5.17 0.72
CA GLU A 24 -18.18 -6.54 0.51
C GLU A 24 -17.91 -7.08 -0.89
N HIS A 25 -17.94 -6.19 -1.89
CA HIS A 25 -17.73 -6.59 -3.29
C HIS A 25 -16.34 -6.26 -3.79
N ASP A 26 -15.45 -5.84 -2.90
CA ASP A 26 -14.05 -5.60 -3.23
C ASP A 26 -13.34 -6.94 -3.42
N GLU A 27 -12.51 -7.06 -4.46
CA GLU A 27 -11.73 -8.28 -4.71
C GLU A 27 -10.83 -8.67 -3.54
N ASN A 28 -10.45 -7.69 -2.71
CA ASN A 28 -9.59 -7.90 -1.54
C ASN A 28 -10.36 -7.96 -0.22
N HIS A 29 -11.70 -8.02 -0.28
CA HIS A 29 -12.51 -8.10 0.93
C HIS A 29 -12.11 -9.31 1.78
N ASP A 30 -12.00 -9.09 3.09
CA ASP A 30 -11.63 -10.12 4.08
C ASP A 30 -10.26 -10.75 3.84
N LYS A 31 -9.37 -10.03 3.18
CA LYS A 31 -7.99 -10.46 2.98
C LYS A 31 -7.01 -9.53 3.70
N TRP A 32 -5.86 -10.08 4.07
CA TRP A 32 -4.76 -9.29 4.61
C TRP A 32 -3.88 -8.83 3.46
N ILE A 33 -3.68 -7.54 3.34
CA ILE A 33 -2.90 -6.94 2.26
C ILE A 33 -1.84 -6.00 2.80
N GLY A 34 -0.84 -5.71 2.00
CA GLY A 34 0.14 -4.67 2.31
C GLY A 34 -0.50 -3.28 2.25
N VAL A 35 0.23 -2.29 2.71
CA VAL A 35 -0.23 -0.90 2.77
C VAL A 35 0.04 -0.21 1.45
N GLY A 36 -0.97 0.46 0.89
CA GLY A 36 -0.79 1.19 -0.36
C GLY A 36 -2.10 1.58 -1.00
N GLY A 37 -2.04 2.13 -2.19
CA GLY A 37 -3.24 2.54 -2.90
C GLY A 37 -2.93 3.19 -4.23
N LYS A 38 -3.94 3.85 -4.81
CA LYS A 38 -3.85 4.48 -6.12
C LYS A 38 -3.09 5.79 -6.07
N PHE A 39 -2.38 6.08 -7.15
CA PHE A 39 -1.76 7.40 -7.35
C PHE A 39 -2.83 8.48 -7.41
N GLU A 40 -2.51 9.61 -6.83
CA GLU A 40 -3.21 10.86 -7.11
C GLU A 40 -2.50 11.58 -8.24
N ASP A 41 -3.15 12.63 -8.78
CA ASP A 41 -2.57 13.39 -9.87
C ASP A 41 -1.23 13.99 -9.46
N ARG A 42 -0.25 13.89 -10.36
CA ARG A 42 1.09 14.45 -10.18
C ARG A 42 1.91 13.85 -9.04
N GLU A 43 1.59 12.64 -8.62
CA GLU A 43 2.40 11.95 -7.64
C GLU A 43 3.45 11.06 -8.29
N SER A 44 4.66 11.07 -7.74
CA SER A 44 5.65 10.03 -8.02
C SER A 44 5.30 8.77 -7.23
N PRO A 45 5.91 7.61 -7.55
CA PRO A 45 5.73 6.42 -6.72
C PRO A 45 6.09 6.64 -5.26
N GLU A 46 7.17 7.38 -5.00
CA GLU A 46 7.61 7.68 -3.63
C GLU A 46 6.62 8.57 -2.89
N ASP A 47 6.07 9.58 -3.56
CA ASP A 47 5.07 10.46 -2.96
C ASP A 47 3.81 9.68 -2.62
N CYS A 48 3.37 8.81 -3.53
CA CYS A 48 2.18 8.00 -3.35
C CYS A 48 2.34 7.05 -2.16
N VAL A 49 3.46 6.34 -2.07
CA VAL A 49 3.65 5.37 -0.99
C VAL A 49 3.73 6.07 0.37
N ARG A 50 4.40 7.22 0.45
CA ARG A 50 4.45 7.99 1.70
C ARG A 50 3.07 8.45 2.14
N ARG A 51 2.29 8.97 1.20
CA ARG A 51 0.94 9.45 1.47
C ARG A 51 0.03 8.32 1.92
N GLU A 52 0.02 7.22 1.17
CA GLU A 52 -0.85 6.09 1.47
C GLU A 52 -0.50 5.45 2.81
N VAL A 53 0.78 5.28 3.11
CA VAL A 53 1.18 4.73 4.41
C VAL A 53 0.74 5.66 5.53
N LEU A 54 0.92 6.97 5.38
CA LEU A 54 0.51 7.92 6.40
C LEU A 54 -1.02 7.89 6.61
N GLU A 55 -1.79 7.89 5.52
CA GLU A 55 -3.25 7.87 5.61
C GLU A 55 -3.78 6.58 6.24
N GLU A 56 -3.20 5.45 5.88
CA GLU A 56 -3.73 4.16 6.32
C GLU A 56 -3.21 3.72 7.68
N THR A 57 -2.02 4.15 8.09
CA THR A 57 -1.41 3.66 9.33
C THR A 57 -1.05 4.76 10.33
N GLY A 58 -0.99 6.01 9.90
CA GLY A 58 -0.49 7.10 10.74
C GLY A 58 1.03 7.18 10.82
N LEU A 59 1.73 6.32 10.09
CA LEU A 59 3.19 6.25 10.13
C LEU A 59 3.82 7.07 9.01
N THR A 60 4.95 7.70 9.30
CA THR A 60 5.73 8.45 8.33
C THR A 60 6.97 7.65 7.98
N LEU A 61 7.09 7.25 6.71
CA LEU A 61 8.23 6.46 6.24
C LEU A 61 9.52 7.26 6.31
N THR A 62 10.58 6.66 6.85
CA THR A 62 11.91 7.26 6.92
C THR A 62 12.96 6.47 6.18
N LYS A 63 12.81 5.16 6.10
CA LYS A 63 13.74 4.29 5.36
C LYS A 63 12.94 3.26 4.58
N PHE A 64 12.96 3.39 3.26
CA PHE A 64 12.21 2.51 2.39
C PHE A 64 12.92 2.38 1.04
N ARG A 65 12.60 1.33 0.30
CA ARG A 65 13.25 1.00 -0.95
C ARG A 65 12.23 0.57 -1.99
N TYR A 66 12.42 1.05 -3.22
CA TYR A 66 11.65 0.60 -4.38
C TYR A 66 12.14 -0.79 -4.79
N CYS A 67 11.25 -1.76 -4.85
CA CYS A 67 11.62 -3.15 -5.15
C CYS A 67 11.33 -3.54 -6.59
N GLY A 68 10.38 -2.89 -7.23
CA GLY A 68 10.06 -3.20 -8.62
C GLY A 68 8.62 -2.93 -8.98
N LEU A 69 8.30 -3.22 -10.23
CA LEU A 69 6.98 -3.03 -10.79
C LEU A 69 6.34 -4.39 -11.03
N VAL A 70 5.13 -4.57 -10.52
CA VAL A 70 4.32 -5.76 -10.74
C VAL A 70 3.14 -5.38 -11.61
N THR A 71 2.93 -6.09 -12.70
CA THR A 71 1.82 -5.83 -13.61
C THR A 71 0.75 -6.90 -13.42
N PHE A 72 -0.46 -6.47 -13.13
CA PHE A 72 -1.62 -7.36 -13.06
C PHE A 72 -2.48 -7.18 -14.29
N VAL A 73 -2.70 -8.26 -15.01
CA VAL A 73 -3.56 -8.28 -16.19
C VAL A 73 -4.73 -9.22 -15.91
N SER A 74 -5.94 -8.74 -16.14
CA SER A 74 -7.16 -9.49 -15.83
C SER A 74 -8.22 -9.23 -16.87
N ASP A 75 -9.12 -10.19 -17.08
CA ASP A 75 -10.30 -10.02 -17.93
C ASP A 75 -11.34 -9.12 -17.28
N THR A 76 -11.34 -9.07 -15.95
CA THR A 76 -12.40 -8.43 -15.15
C THR A 76 -12.02 -7.03 -14.74
N TRP A 77 -10.75 -6.83 -14.38
CA TRP A 77 -10.25 -5.58 -13.82
C TRP A 77 -9.30 -4.91 -14.80
N GLU A 78 -9.25 -3.58 -14.78
CA GLU A 78 -8.32 -2.87 -15.64
C GLU A 78 -6.87 -3.24 -15.29
N THR A 79 -5.98 -3.22 -16.28
CA THR A 79 -4.56 -3.50 -16.06
C THR A 79 -3.99 -2.57 -15.01
N GLU A 80 -3.29 -3.14 -14.04
CA GLU A 80 -2.73 -2.41 -12.92
C GLU A 80 -1.21 -2.54 -12.90
N TYR A 81 -0.54 -1.40 -12.78
CA TYR A 81 0.90 -1.33 -12.56
C TYR A 81 1.13 -0.98 -11.09
N MET A 82 1.59 -1.96 -10.33
CA MET A 82 1.82 -1.80 -8.90
C MET A 82 3.29 -1.61 -8.61
N HIS A 83 3.62 -0.47 -8.02
CA HIS A 83 4.98 -0.15 -7.60
C HIS A 83 5.19 -0.70 -6.20
N LEU A 84 6.11 -1.65 -6.08
CA LEU A 84 6.32 -2.39 -4.82
C LEU A 84 7.47 -1.78 -4.04
N PHE A 85 7.22 -1.51 -2.77
CA PHE A 85 8.20 -0.98 -1.82
C PHE A 85 8.32 -1.88 -0.61
N THR A 86 9.51 -1.85 0.02
CA THR A 86 9.68 -2.36 1.37
C THR A 86 10.20 -1.23 2.24
N ALA A 87 9.77 -1.21 3.50
CA ALA A 87 10.18 -0.19 4.46
C ALA A 87 10.65 -0.85 5.75
N THR A 88 11.75 -0.33 6.29
CA THR A 88 12.32 -0.81 7.56
C THR A 88 12.42 0.30 8.60
N GLY A 89 12.13 1.54 8.24
CA GLY A 89 12.17 2.67 9.15
C GLY A 89 10.96 3.58 8.98
N TRP A 90 10.38 3.99 10.09
CA TRP A 90 9.27 4.93 10.13
C TRP A 90 9.18 5.56 11.51
N THR A 91 8.43 6.67 11.60
CA THR A 91 8.14 7.37 12.85
C THR A 91 6.63 7.52 13.00
N GLY A 92 6.19 7.87 14.21
CA GLY A 92 4.79 8.08 14.50
C GLY A 92 4.17 6.86 15.18
N GLU A 93 2.89 6.95 15.44
CA GLU A 93 2.13 5.88 16.09
C GLU A 93 1.09 5.35 15.12
N GLN A 94 0.97 4.03 15.10
CA GLN A 94 -0.01 3.37 14.26
C GLN A 94 -1.42 3.72 14.73
N THR A 95 -2.28 4.11 13.79
CA THR A 95 -3.67 4.45 14.06
C THR A 95 -4.61 3.46 13.40
N VAL A 96 -5.86 3.43 13.87
CA VAL A 96 -6.90 2.65 13.22
C VAL A 96 -7.34 3.41 11.97
N CYS A 97 -7.35 2.72 10.83
CA CYS A 97 -7.76 3.29 9.56
C CYS A 97 -9.14 2.80 9.17
N ASP A 98 -10.04 3.75 8.88
CA ASP A 98 -11.40 3.41 8.47
C ASP A 98 -11.49 2.81 7.07
N GLU A 99 -10.45 2.93 6.29
CA GLU A 99 -10.39 2.36 4.93
C GLU A 99 -9.85 0.94 4.90
N GLY A 100 -9.18 0.53 5.95
CA GLY A 100 -8.47 -0.76 6.04
C GLY A 100 -9.25 -1.92 6.62
#